data_9b19e4e2f9721968485afaafd37e8804
#
_entry.id   9b19e4e2f9721968485afaafd37e8804
#
_cell.length_a   1.000
_cell.length_b   1.000
_cell.length_c   1.000
_cell.angle_alpha   90.00
_cell.angle_beta   90.00
_cell.angle_gamma   90.00
#
_symmetry.space_group_name_H-M   'P 1'
#
loop_
_entity.id
_entity.type
_entity.pdbx_description
1 polymer ?
#
loop_
_entity_poly.entity_id
_entity_poly.type
_entity_poly.pdbx_seq_one_letter_code
_entity_poly.pdbx_strand_id
1 'polypeptide(L)'
;MHPELKAQTEVAAKHKDDRSFIDPANFYESERNSGYKNTGNALYEIIDNAYEANANKIFITAKNKPGTNQPEQIAVIDDGTGMPKDFLHTACKIGGTHRPSADKPLKRKGYGRFGHGLPKSSISQTRSFSVFTKNEDDQKWRGITVDIDELIAANTTQLPPEKEVDELPDYIQQCLDENFKDDSTGTIVAWNKCDRMTWKTEDAISQNLSWRISMSYWRNIKSGLQISVLGNPVSPIDPLFVDKGCEHVESCGSNTLQAKELPAWTWPFKVISEGKEEIVDAEVRMSLFPPRFGSKDISSQPDGRNKSIRQKIISEFNGILFYRQGRFIDCLRHIPNEAKKSRVFQRYDQNYKIEVNFPSSLDEAFGISTNKQYVNLPFKTLNADGWVRLMAECATLYKEVEKGFVEAKLNALDNANAAIKAIDDADEILNRPGSDPIREKKNQRLEELAAKNLEKVIDLEVERRKKVLNQPDVDREVVKAEITPQYSSSKRNFEFEEKDEHSPFFRIEPIAGVRNYYINKNHNFFKKIWMNSQCNDFMKESLKLIMSAIGESSLGASDAARLWYFEEMSEWSRNLHVTTDKFISDNDLQDDNLDDDLPN
;
A
#
# COMPACT_ATOMS: atom_id res chain seq x y z
N MET A 1 5.35 59.73 3.84
CA MET A 1 5.17 58.61 4.75
C MET A 1 5.27 57.30 3.94
N HIS A 2 6.08 56.38 4.37
CA HIS A 2 6.23 55.08 3.69
C HIS A 2 4.87 54.40 3.52
N PRO A 3 4.53 53.84 2.36
CA PRO A 3 3.20 53.25 2.11
C PRO A 3 2.74 52.25 3.21
N GLU A 4 3.67 51.44 3.72
CA GLU A 4 3.42 50.49 4.78
C GLU A 4 3.07 51.17 6.12
N LEU A 5 3.75 52.26 6.47
CA LEU A 5 3.46 53.04 7.67
C LEU A 5 2.09 53.71 7.60
N LYS A 6 1.68 54.13 6.39
CA LYS A 6 0.33 54.68 6.16
C LYS A 6 -0.73 53.59 6.38
N ALA A 7 -0.53 52.41 5.81
CA ALA A 7 -1.44 51.25 6.02
C ALA A 7 -1.54 50.87 7.49
N GLN A 8 -0.41 50.79 8.22
CA GLN A 8 -0.38 50.51 9.66
C GLN A 8 -1.15 51.59 10.46
N THR A 9 -1.02 52.86 10.10
CA THR A 9 -1.72 53.96 10.75
C THR A 9 -3.23 53.88 10.52
N GLU A 10 -3.66 53.51 9.33
CA GLU A 10 -5.08 53.32 8.99
C GLU A 10 -5.70 52.14 9.75
N VAL A 11 -4.96 51.02 9.88
CA VAL A 11 -5.39 49.86 10.67
C VAL A 11 -5.44 50.22 12.16
N ALA A 12 -4.41 50.89 12.69
CA ALA A 12 -4.39 51.31 14.09
C ALA A 12 -5.56 52.27 14.45
N ALA A 13 -5.96 53.12 13.53
CA ALA A 13 -7.08 54.04 13.71
C ALA A 13 -8.45 53.30 13.81
N LYS A 14 -8.59 52.18 13.06
CA LYS A 14 -9.79 51.35 13.09
C LYS A 14 -9.93 50.55 14.40
N HIS A 15 -8.81 50.20 15.02
CA HIS A 15 -8.77 49.38 16.26
C HIS A 15 -8.35 50.17 17.50
N LYS A 16 -8.46 51.50 17.48
CA LYS A 16 -7.95 52.37 18.53
C LYS A 16 -8.47 52.04 19.94
N ASP A 17 -9.71 51.59 20.04
CA ASP A 17 -10.38 51.26 21.31
C ASP A 17 -10.50 49.76 21.54
N ASP A 18 -10.05 48.95 20.56
CA ASP A 18 -10.07 47.48 20.68
C ASP A 18 -8.76 47.01 21.31
N ARG A 19 -8.85 46.50 22.56
CA ARG A 19 -7.74 45.88 23.29
C ARG A 19 -7.86 44.35 23.30
N SER A 20 -8.66 43.78 22.41
CA SER A 20 -8.78 42.32 22.26
C SER A 20 -7.45 41.72 21.86
N PHE A 21 -7.06 40.63 22.49
CA PHE A 21 -5.88 39.85 22.12
C PHE A 21 -6.08 39.12 20.77
N ILE A 22 -7.33 38.91 20.37
CA ILE A 22 -7.72 38.16 19.18
C ILE A 22 -8.54 39.09 18.27
N ASP A 23 -8.04 39.24 17.03
CA ASP A 23 -8.84 39.80 15.93
C ASP A 23 -9.71 38.70 15.34
N PRO A 24 -11.06 38.78 15.44
CA PRO A 24 -11.94 37.68 15.04
C PRO A 24 -11.79 37.28 13.56
N ALA A 25 -11.67 38.25 12.65
CA ALA A 25 -11.60 37.97 11.22
C ALA A 25 -10.34 37.18 10.86
N ASN A 26 -9.18 37.69 11.28
CA ASN A 26 -7.91 37.03 11.04
C ASN A 26 -7.78 35.70 11.78
N PHE A 27 -8.33 35.61 12.98
CA PHE A 27 -8.33 34.38 13.77
C PHE A 27 -9.10 33.27 13.05
N TYR A 28 -10.36 33.51 12.66
CA TYR A 28 -11.15 32.46 12.00
C TYR A 28 -10.58 32.07 10.65
N GLU A 29 -10.10 32.98 9.83
CA GLU A 29 -9.46 32.64 8.55
C GLU A 29 -8.15 31.86 8.75
N SER A 30 -7.35 32.21 9.77
CA SER A 30 -6.15 31.46 10.13
C SER A 30 -6.47 30.03 10.57
N GLU A 31 -7.47 29.87 11.46
CA GLU A 31 -7.90 28.55 11.93
C GLU A 31 -8.50 27.70 10.81
N ARG A 32 -9.22 28.29 9.85
CA ARG A 32 -9.67 27.59 8.63
C ARG A 32 -8.52 27.09 7.77
N ASN A 33 -7.39 27.80 7.76
CA ASN A 33 -6.21 27.43 7.01
C ASN A 33 -5.28 26.48 7.76
N SER A 34 -5.47 26.25 9.05
CA SER A 34 -4.67 25.34 9.90
C SER A 34 -4.90 23.84 9.63
N GLY A 35 -5.21 23.52 8.50
CA GLY A 35 -5.41 22.42 7.60
C GLY A 35 -5.52 21.00 8.13
N TYR A 36 -6.62 20.37 7.79
CA TYR A 36 -6.73 18.91 7.67
C TYR A 36 -6.27 18.47 6.27
N LYS A 37 -5.58 17.30 6.15
CA LYS A 37 -5.09 16.77 4.86
C LYS A 37 -6.21 16.67 3.81
N ASN A 38 -7.41 16.32 4.24
CA ASN A 38 -8.61 16.18 3.41
C ASN A 38 -9.87 16.16 4.29
N THR A 39 -11.04 16.20 3.67
CA THR A 39 -12.35 16.13 4.33
C THR A 39 -12.50 14.91 5.25
N GLY A 40 -11.98 13.75 4.85
CA GLY A 40 -12.03 12.53 5.68
C GLY A 40 -11.30 12.70 7.01
N ASN A 41 -10.13 13.34 7.01
CA ASN A 41 -9.38 13.61 8.24
C ASN A 41 -10.12 14.60 9.17
N ALA A 42 -10.87 15.54 8.61
CA ALA A 42 -11.73 16.42 9.40
C ALA A 42 -12.91 15.64 10.02
N LEU A 43 -13.56 14.77 9.26
CA LEU A 43 -14.67 13.92 9.74
C LEU A 43 -14.22 12.92 10.81
N TYR A 44 -12.96 12.47 10.78
CA TYR A 44 -12.44 11.58 11.83
C TYR A 44 -12.50 12.18 13.23
N GLU A 45 -12.34 13.49 13.39
CA GLU A 45 -12.47 14.12 14.71
C GLU A 45 -13.90 14.00 15.25
N ILE A 46 -14.90 14.03 14.38
CA ILE A 46 -16.32 13.88 14.77
C ILE A 46 -16.62 12.41 15.05
N ILE A 47 -16.14 11.49 14.20
CA ILE A 47 -16.28 10.04 14.41
C ILE A 47 -15.59 9.60 15.71
N ASP A 48 -14.39 10.13 15.99
CA ASP A 48 -13.67 9.88 17.25
C ASP A 48 -14.53 10.30 18.46
N ASN A 49 -15.16 11.49 18.41
CA ASN A 49 -16.01 11.98 19.49
C ASN A 49 -17.26 11.11 19.67
N ALA A 50 -17.88 10.68 18.57
CA ALA A 50 -19.04 9.79 18.60
C ALA A 50 -18.67 8.43 19.25
N TYR A 51 -17.56 7.83 18.83
CA TYR A 51 -17.07 6.57 19.42
C TYR A 51 -16.76 6.73 20.92
N GLU A 52 -16.15 7.84 21.32
CA GLU A 52 -15.88 8.13 22.73
C GLU A 52 -17.14 8.40 23.57
N ALA A 53 -18.21 8.83 22.92
CA ALA A 53 -19.55 8.94 23.52
C ALA A 53 -20.29 7.58 23.54
N ASN A 54 -19.59 6.45 23.32
CA ASN A 54 -20.13 5.10 23.27
C ASN A 54 -21.21 4.88 22.19
N ALA A 55 -21.11 5.57 21.08
CA ALA A 55 -21.99 5.33 19.94
C ALA A 55 -21.80 3.92 19.38
N ASN A 56 -22.89 3.25 19.05
CA ASN A 56 -22.90 1.98 18.32
C ASN A 56 -23.17 2.21 16.83
N LYS A 57 -23.76 3.35 16.48
CA LYS A 57 -24.08 3.74 15.11
C LYS A 57 -23.57 5.13 14.83
N ILE A 58 -22.90 5.29 13.68
CA ILE A 58 -22.44 6.58 13.17
C ILE A 58 -22.83 6.66 11.70
N PHE A 59 -23.71 7.61 11.37
CA PHE A 59 -24.20 7.78 10.01
C PHE A 59 -23.77 9.13 9.46
N ILE A 60 -23.21 9.11 8.25
CA ILE A 60 -22.84 10.32 7.52
C ILE A 60 -23.83 10.48 6.39
N THR A 61 -24.58 11.57 6.42
CA THR A 61 -25.58 11.92 5.42
C THR A 61 -25.29 13.28 4.80
N ALA A 62 -25.88 13.57 3.66
CA ALA A 62 -25.66 14.83 2.96
C ALA A 62 -26.94 15.37 2.32
N LYS A 63 -26.97 16.70 2.11
CA LYS A 63 -27.94 17.39 1.26
C LYS A 63 -27.22 18.04 0.09
N ASN A 64 -27.63 17.73 -1.12
CA ASN A 64 -27.03 18.27 -2.33
C ASN A 64 -27.57 19.67 -2.67
N LYS A 65 -26.76 20.41 -3.40
CA LYS A 65 -27.23 21.60 -4.10
C LYS A 65 -28.34 21.20 -5.11
N PRO A 66 -29.41 22.00 -5.22
CA PRO A 66 -30.52 21.68 -6.11
C PRO A 66 -30.06 21.35 -7.53
N GLY A 67 -30.53 20.22 -8.05
CA GLY A 67 -30.22 19.77 -9.42
C GLY A 67 -28.79 19.26 -9.65
N THR A 68 -28.04 18.99 -8.60
CA THR A 68 -26.65 18.48 -8.70
C THR A 68 -26.43 17.27 -7.78
N ASN A 69 -25.30 16.57 -7.97
CA ASN A 69 -24.79 15.55 -7.04
C ASN A 69 -23.66 16.09 -6.12
N GLN A 70 -23.63 17.42 -5.93
CA GLN A 70 -22.63 18.08 -5.08
C GLN A 70 -23.22 18.41 -3.73
N PRO A 71 -22.72 17.84 -2.62
CA PRO A 71 -23.16 18.17 -1.29
C PRO A 71 -22.93 19.63 -0.96
N GLU A 72 -23.98 20.29 -0.49
CA GLU A 72 -23.95 21.61 0.13
C GLU A 72 -23.84 21.50 1.65
N GLN A 73 -24.47 20.47 2.21
CA GLN A 73 -24.48 20.17 3.62
C GLN A 73 -24.08 18.71 3.86
N ILE A 74 -23.36 18.48 4.95
CA ILE A 74 -23.02 17.13 5.43
C ILE A 74 -23.32 17.08 6.93
N ALA A 75 -23.92 15.99 7.39
CA ALA A 75 -24.11 15.73 8.80
C ALA A 75 -23.52 14.36 9.20
N VAL A 76 -22.92 14.34 10.38
CA VAL A 76 -22.52 13.11 11.10
C VAL A 76 -23.50 12.97 12.27
N ILE A 77 -24.17 11.84 12.35
CA ILE A 77 -25.22 11.52 13.33
C ILE A 77 -24.76 10.29 14.09
N ASP A 78 -24.77 10.35 15.42
CA ASP A 78 -24.45 9.23 16.30
C ASP A 78 -25.54 8.94 17.33
N ASP A 79 -25.58 7.72 17.86
CA ASP A 79 -26.45 7.26 18.94
C ASP A 79 -25.72 7.19 20.30
N GLY A 80 -24.69 8.01 20.48
CA GLY A 80 -23.95 8.07 21.74
C GLY A 80 -24.74 8.67 22.89
N THR A 81 -24.07 8.89 24.00
CA THR A 81 -24.72 9.41 25.25
C THR A 81 -25.23 10.84 25.15
N GLY A 82 -24.91 11.55 24.08
CA GLY A 82 -25.15 12.99 24.00
C GLY A 82 -24.30 13.81 24.98
N MET A 83 -24.63 15.08 25.12
CA MET A 83 -23.94 16.01 26.01
C MET A 83 -24.88 16.59 27.09
N PRO A 84 -24.42 16.71 28.34
CA PRO A 84 -25.23 17.35 29.37
C PRO A 84 -25.44 18.85 29.09
N LYS A 85 -26.47 19.41 29.68
CA LYS A 85 -26.77 20.85 29.61
C LYS A 85 -25.52 21.65 29.98
N ASP A 86 -25.35 22.79 29.34
CA ASP A 86 -24.20 23.71 29.49
C ASP A 86 -22.86 23.19 29.00
N PHE A 87 -22.72 21.90 28.62
CA PHE A 87 -21.49 21.38 28.06
C PHE A 87 -21.37 21.62 26.53
N LEU A 88 -22.49 21.78 25.83
CA LEU A 88 -22.50 22.01 24.37
C LEU A 88 -21.69 23.26 23.98
N HIS A 89 -21.76 24.34 24.74
CA HIS A 89 -20.88 25.50 24.57
C HIS A 89 -19.40 25.15 24.69
N THR A 90 -19.04 24.34 25.69
CA THR A 90 -17.65 23.92 25.89
C THR A 90 -17.17 23.05 24.75
N ALA A 91 -18.00 22.16 24.22
CA ALA A 91 -17.68 21.31 23.08
C ALA A 91 -17.43 22.10 21.78
N CYS A 92 -18.12 23.22 21.59
CA CYS A 92 -17.97 24.12 20.46
C CYS A 92 -16.83 25.14 20.60
N LYS A 93 -16.22 25.28 21.80
CA LYS A 93 -15.07 26.18 22.01
C LYS A 93 -13.77 25.57 21.47
N ILE A 94 -12.96 26.39 20.81
CA ILE A 94 -11.57 26.01 20.49
C ILE A 94 -10.77 25.94 21.79
N GLY A 95 -10.28 24.74 22.14
CA GLY A 95 -9.60 24.48 23.40
C GLY A 95 -10.52 24.08 24.57
N GLY A 96 -11.83 24.01 24.34
CA GLY A 96 -12.79 23.52 25.34
C GLY A 96 -12.64 22.01 25.55
N THR A 97 -12.28 21.58 26.76
CA THR A 97 -12.12 20.16 27.08
C THR A 97 -12.38 19.87 28.54
N HIS A 98 -12.92 18.68 28.83
CA HIS A 98 -13.07 18.12 30.18
C HIS A 98 -11.94 17.12 30.51
N ARG A 99 -10.97 16.96 29.63
CA ARG A 99 -9.94 15.91 29.72
C ARG A 99 -8.74 16.34 30.57
N PRO A 100 -8.03 15.37 31.20
CA PRO A 100 -6.84 15.64 31.98
C PRO A 100 -5.77 16.40 31.19
N SER A 101 -5.06 17.29 31.88
CA SER A 101 -3.96 18.05 31.33
C SER A 101 -2.77 17.19 30.89
N ALA A 102 -1.79 17.80 30.21
CA ALA A 102 -0.66 17.11 29.59
C ALA A 102 0.26 16.38 30.58
N ASP A 103 0.30 16.83 31.84
CA ASP A 103 1.13 16.26 32.92
C ASP A 103 0.60 14.92 33.47
N LYS A 104 -0.58 14.47 33.03
CA LYS A 104 -1.18 13.19 33.44
C LYS A 104 -1.38 12.23 32.27
N PRO A 105 -0.31 11.82 31.57
CA PRO A 105 -0.41 11.03 30.34
C PRO A 105 -1.10 9.67 30.56
N LEU A 106 -0.89 9.02 31.70
CA LEU A 106 -1.50 7.71 31.99
C LEU A 106 -3.00 7.77 32.30
N LYS A 107 -3.52 8.96 32.64
CA LYS A 107 -4.96 9.18 32.84
C LYS A 107 -5.70 9.51 31.55
N ARG A 108 -4.99 9.66 30.44
CA ARG A 108 -5.59 9.93 29.13
C ARG A 108 -6.29 8.67 28.62
N LYS A 109 -7.56 8.81 28.34
CA LYS A 109 -8.37 7.78 27.68
C LYS A 109 -9.02 8.41 26.45
N GLY A 110 -9.22 7.60 25.42
CA GLY A 110 -9.88 8.03 24.20
C GLY A 110 -8.98 8.78 23.22
N TYR A 111 -9.59 9.24 22.11
CA TYR A 111 -8.89 9.85 20.98
C TYR A 111 -8.63 11.35 21.16
N GLY A 112 -9.56 12.09 21.80
CA GLY A 112 -9.45 13.54 22.00
C GLY A 112 -8.39 13.94 23.02
N ARG A 113 -7.74 15.09 22.84
CA ARG A 113 -6.68 15.59 23.74
C ARG A 113 -6.84 17.06 24.12
N PHE A 114 -7.12 17.93 23.17
CA PHE A 114 -6.93 19.38 23.33
C PHE A 114 -8.23 20.20 23.23
N GLY A 115 -9.38 19.57 23.01
CA GLY A 115 -10.65 20.28 22.79
C GLY A 115 -10.70 21.11 21.51
N HIS A 116 -9.90 20.74 20.51
CA HIS A 116 -9.85 21.43 19.23
C HIS A 116 -10.58 20.68 18.11
N GLY A 117 -10.83 19.37 18.28
CA GLY A 117 -11.27 18.48 17.23
C GLY A 117 -12.55 18.93 16.53
N LEU A 118 -13.65 19.04 17.24
CA LEU A 118 -14.96 19.39 16.68
C LEU A 118 -14.97 20.79 16.03
N PRO A 119 -14.61 21.90 16.73
CA PRO A 119 -14.70 23.22 16.12
C PRO A 119 -13.70 23.40 14.95
N LYS A 120 -12.44 22.99 15.10
CA LYS A 120 -11.43 23.18 14.03
C LYS A 120 -11.71 22.30 12.80
N SER A 121 -12.13 21.05 12.99
CA SER A 121 -12.50 20.19 11.87
C SER A 121 -13.65 20.79 11.07
N SER A 122 -14.67 21.27 11.77
CA SER A 122 -15.85 21.89 11.15
C SER A 122 -15.49 23.16 10.38
N ILE A 123 -14.86 24.15 11.02
CA ILE A 123 -14.52 25.41 10.34
C ILE A 123 -13.53 25.25 9.19
N SER A 124 -12.73 24.17 9.18
CA SER A 124 -11.82 23.88 8.06
C SER A 124 -12.56 23.50 6.77
N GLN A 125 -13.81 23.01 6.86
CA GLN A 125 -14.60 22.48 5.74
C GLN A 125 -15.80 23.34 5.39
N THR A 126 -16.33 24.11 6.36
CA THR A 126 -17.56 24.90 6.22
C THR A 126 -17.43 26.25 6.88
N ARG A 127 -18.20 27.25 6.43
CA ARG A 127 -18.30 28.55 7.09
C ARG A 127 -19.37 28.58 8.18
N SER A 128 -20.27 27.59 8.19
CA SER A 128 -21.33 27.49 9.19
C SER A 128 -21.52 26.02 9.58
N PHE A 129 -21.52 25.73 10.88
CA PHE A 129 -21.85 24.39 11.38
C PHE A 129 -22.82 24.46 12.55
N SER A 130 -23.63 23.42 12.67
CA SER A 130 -24.54 23.23 13.81
C SER A 130 -24.18 21.97 14.57
N VAL A 131 -24.30 22.02 15.88
CA VAL A 131 -24.20 20.85 16.75
C VAL A 131 -25.51 20.70 17.50
N PHE A 132 -26.15 19.55 17.32
CA PHE A 132 -27.36 19.19 18.08
C PHE A 132 -27.00 18.01 18.97
N THR A 133 -27.55 18.03 20.21
CA THR A 133 -27.32 16.94 21.16
C THR A 133 -28.59 16.64 21.95
N LYS A 134 -28.77 15.38 22.30
CA LYS A 134 -29.86 14.89 23.17
C LYS A 134 -29.28 13.81 24.09
N ASN A 135 -29.33 14.02 25.40
CA ASN A 135 -28.94 13.00 26.36
C ASN A 135 -30.19 12.33 26.98
N GLU A 136 -30.01 11.42 27.92
CA GLU A 136 -31.10 10.66 28.55
C GLU A 136 -32.11 11.54 29.36
N ASP A 137 -31.68 12.73 29.84
CA ASP A 137 -32.50 13.65 30.57
C ASP A 137 -33.28 14.62 29.66
N ASP A 138 -32.95 14.67 28.37
CA ASP A 138 -33.52 15.61 27.40
C ASP A 138 -34.76 15.03 26.71
N GLN A 139 -35.84 15.80 26.65
CA GLN A 139 -37.03 15.46 25.85
C GLN A 139 -36.90 15.92 24.39
N LYS A 140 -36.14 16.99 24.14
CA LYS A 140 -35.90 17.58 22.82
C LYS A 140 -34.42 17.71 22.52
N TRP A 141 -34.07 17.82 21.25
CA TRP A 141 -32.73 18.20 20.82
C TRP A 141 -32.42 19.63 21.28
N ARG A 142 -31.18 19.85 21.71
CA ARG A 142 -30.62 21.18 21.99
C ARG A 142 -29.52 21.44 20.95
N GLY A 143 -29.43 22.68 20.46
CA GLY A 143 -28.50 23.00 19.40
C GLY A 143 -27.79 24.34 19.54
N ILE A 144 -26.63 24.42 18.96
CA ILE A 144 -25.85 25.65 18.69
C ILE A 144 -25.51 25.67 17.22
N THR A 145 -25.72 26.82 16.55
CA THR A 145 -25.22 27.07 15.20
C THR A 145 -24.13 28.12 15.27
N VAL A 146 -22.96 27.79 14.77
CA VAL A 146 -21.78 28.68 14.67
C VAL A 146 -21.62 29.09 13.22
N ASP A 147 -21.82 30.37 12.91
CA ASP A 147 -21.60 30.95 11.60
C ASP A 147 -20.44 31.95 11.67
N ILE A 148 -19.35 31.65 10.97
CA ILE A 148 -18.12 32.45 11.01
C ILE A 148 -18.38 33.85 10.43
N ASP A 149 -19.21 33.96 9.39
CA ASP A 149 -19.48 35.26 8.75
C ASP A 149 -20.24 36.18 9.69
N GLU A 150 -21.19 35.64 10.47
CA GLU A 150 -21.91 36.38 11.50
C GLU A 150 -20.97 36.79 12.63
N LEU A 151 -20.09 35.92 13.10
CA LEU A 151 -19.13 36.23 14.17
C LEU A 151 -18.12 37.32 13.73
N ILE A 152 -17.65 37.26 12.49
CA ILE A 152 -16.78 38.29 11.91
C ILE A 152 -17.53 39.61 11.79
N ALA A 153 -18.74 39.61 11.25
CA ALA A 153 -19.54 40.82 11.09
C ALA A 153 -19.85 41.47 12.45
N ALA A 154 -20.07 40.69 13.49
CA ALA A 154 -20.30 41.17 14.85
C ALA A 154 -19.00 41.49 15.62
N ASN A 155 -17.82 41.32 15.00
CA ASN A 155 -16.50 41.49 15.63
C ASN A 155 -16.39 40.75 16.98
N THR A 156 -16.80 39.49 17.05
CA THR A 156 -16.85 38.74 18.28
C THR A 156 -16.35 37.30 18.14
N THR A 157 -15.83 36.77 19.24
CA THR A 157 -15.51 35.33 19.38
C THR A 157 -16.48 34.60 20.31
N GLN A 158 -17.55 35.29 20.74
CA GLN A 158 -18.55 34.67 21.62
C GLN A 158 -19.50 33.79 20.82
N LEU A 159 -19.65 32.57 21.27
CA LEU A 159 -20.60 31.62 20.67
C LEU A 159 -22.05 32.06 20.96
N PRO A 160 -22.98 31.82 20.04
CA PRO A 160 -24.39 32.05 20.26
C PRO A 160 -24.94 31.13 21.39
N PRO A 161 -26.05 31.49 22.04
CA PRO A 161 -26.65 30.65 23.06
C PRO A 161 -27.20 29.35 22.49
N GLU A 162 -27.15 28.27 23.30
CA GLU A 162 -27.84 27.03 22.95
C GLU A 162 -29.37 27.23 23.03
N LYS A 163 -30.08 26.51 22.17
CA LYS A 163 -31.56 26.58 22.09
C LYS A 163 -32.13 25.17 22.01
N GLU A 164 -33.31 24.97 22.53
CA GLU A 164 -34.13 23.80 22.18
C GLU A 164 -34.51 23.89 20.70
N VAL A 165 -34.52 22.74 20.03
CA VAL A 165 -34.77 22.61 18.60
C VAL A 165 -36.06 21.80 18.45
N ASP A 166 -37.09 22.42 17.89
CA ASP A 166 -38.36 21.76 17.64
C ASP A 166 -38.33 20.87 16.39
N GLU A 167 -37.61 21.29 15.35
CA GLU A 167 -37.49 20.57 14.08
C GLU A 167 -36.03 20.55 13.62
N LEU A 168 -35.53 19.37 13.31
CA LEU A 168 -34.22 19.19 12.67
C LEU A 168 -34.36 19.38 11.15
N PRO A 169 -33.25 19.70 10.42
CA PRO A 169 -33.28 19.73 8.97
C PRO A 169 -33.77 18.41 8.37
N ASP A 170 -34.63 18.45 7.33
CA ASP A 170 -35.31 17.29 6.73
C ASP A 170 -34.41 16.10 6.45
N TYR A 171 -33.22 16.33 5.85
CA TYR A 171 -32.28 15.28 5.49
C TYR A 171 -31.65 14.58 6.71
N ILE A 172 -31.56 15.28 7.84
CA ILE A 172 -31.13 14.74 9.13
C ILE A 172 -32.26 13.95 9.76
N GLN A 173 -33.48 14.54 9.80
CA GLN A 173 -34.65 13.87 10.34
C GLN A 173 -34.95 12.57 9.59
N GLN A 174 -34.91 12.58 8.27
CA GLN A 174 -35.07 11.37 7.46
C GLN A 174 -34.04 10.29 7.83
N CYS A 175 -32.77 10.65 7.99
CA CYS A 175 -31.74 9.69 8.39
C CYS A 175 -31.98 9.11 9.79
N LEU A 176 -32.47 9.93 10.73
CA LEU A 176 -32.85 9.48 12.07
C LEU A 176 -34.03 8.51 12.03
N ASP A 177 -35.09 8.84 11.33
CA ASP A 177 -36.32 8.03 11.23
C ASP A 177 -36.03 6.65 10.58
N GLU A 178 -35.13 6.61 9.60
CA GLU A 178 -34.77 5.37 8.89
C GLU A 178 -33.83 4.46 9.70
N ASN A 179 -32.95 5.02 10.53
CA ASN A 179 -31.79 4.26 11.05
C ASN A 179 -31.69 4.23 12.59
N PHE A 180 -32.39 5.10 13.31
CA PHE A 180 -32.32 5.24 14.76
C PHE A 180 -33.70 4.99 15.41
N LYS A 181 -33.73 4.79 16.72
CA LYS A 181 -34.99 4.65 17.47
C LYS A 181 -35.49 6.03 17.84
N ASP A 182 -36.81 6.18 17.97
CA ASP A 182 -37.47 7.47 18.26
C ASP A 182 -36.94 8.19 19.51
N ASP A 183 -36.57 7.45 20.57
CA ASP A 183 -36.05 7.99 21.82
C ASP A 183 -34.53 7.93 21.96
N SER A 184 -33.77 7.82 20.84
CA SER A 184 -32.32 7.72 20.92
C SER A 184 -31.67 9.01 21.44
N THR A 185 -30.70 8.84 22.34
CA THR A 185 -29.71 9.87 22.66
C THR A 185 -28.71 10.01 21.54
N GLY A 186 -27.92 11.08 21.52
CA GLY A 186 -26.82 11.19 20.53
C GLY A 186 -26.37 12.62 20.30
N THR A 187 -25.48 12.72 19.29
CA THR A 187 -24.98 14.00 18.80
C THR A 187 -25.06 14.06 17.29
N ILE A 188 -25.38 15.22 16.77
CA ILE A 188 -25.42 15.52 15.34
C ILE A 188 -24.50 16.71 15.10
N VAL A 189 -23.50 16.55 14.22
CA VAL A 189 -22.64 17.63 13.75
C VAL A 189 -22.93 17.88 12.29
N ALA A 190 -23.56 19.00 11.96
CA ALA A 190 -23.95 19.37 10.61
C ALA A 190 -23.08 20.52 10.08
N TRP A 191 -22.45 20.34 8.93
CA TRP A 191 -21.75 21.36 8.17
C TRP A 191 -22.73 21.98 7.17
N ASN A 192 -23.12 23.23 7.37
CA ASN A 192 -24.26 23.84 6.67
C ASN A 192 -23.91 24.52 5.34
N LYS A 193 -22.67 24.99 5.18
CA LYS A 193 -22.19 25.75 3.99
C LYS A 193 -20.83 25.22 3.57
N CYS A 194 -20.78 23.97 3.08
CA CYS A 194 -19.54 23.29 2.69
C CYS A 194 -18.87 23.99 1.50
N ASP A 195 -17.69 24.59 1.70
CA ASP A 195 -16.95 25.34 0.69
C ASP A 195 -15.53 24.79 0.40
N ARG A 196 -14.95 24.00 1.31
CA ARG A 196 -13.56 23.49 1.23
C ARG A 196 -13.44 21.98 1.18
N MET A 197 -14.48 21.28 0.76
CA MET A 197 -14.45 19.82 0.67
C MET A 197 -13.46 19.34 -0.37
N THR A 198 -12.69 18.31 -0.04
CA THR A 198 -11.71 17.68 -0.94
C THR A 198 -12.39 16.98 -2.11
N TRP A 199 -13.49 16.26 -1.83
CA TRP A 199 -14.29 15.55 -2.84
C TRP A 199 -15.57 16.33 -3.09
N LYS A 200 -15.92 16.52 -4.37
CA LYS A 200 -16.98 17.44 -4.77
C LYS A 200 -18.33 16.77 -5.05
N THR A 201 -18.35 15.44 -5.22
CA THR A 201 -19.57 14.69 -5.53
C THR A 201 -19.85 13.61 -4.49
N GLU A 202 -21.11 13.22 -4.33
CA GLU A 202 -21.49 12.13 -3.43
C GLU A 202 -20.74 10.85 -3.69
N ASP A 203 -20.60 10.43 -4.96
CA ASP A 203 -19.87 9.23 -5.34
C ASP A 203 -18.41 9.28 -4.90
N ALA A 204 -17.75 10.43 -5.14
CA ALA A 204 -16.36 10.62 -4.74
C ALA A 204 -16.21 10.63 -3.21
N ILE A 205 -17.16 11.23 -2.49
CA ILE A 205 -17.18 11.21 -1.02
C ILE A 205 -17.42 9.79 -0.53
N SER A 206 -18.46 9.12 -1.02
CA SER A 206 -18.81 7.76 -0.62
C SER A 206 -17.63 6.81 -0.80
N GLN A 207 -17.02 6.76 -1.99
CA GLN A 207 -15.91 5.86 -2.27
C GLN A 207 -14.67 6.16 -1.42
N ASN A 208 -14.24 7.43 -1.39
CA ASN A 208 -12.99 7.77 -0.70
C ASN A 208 -13.14 7.76 0.82
N LEU A 209 -14.27 8.18 1.33
CA LEU A 209 -14.51 8.23 2.77
C LEU A 209 -14.73 6.82 3.33
N SER A 210 -15.55 5.98 2.67
CA SER A 210 -15.75 4.58 3.06
C SER A 210 -14.44 3.81 3.09
N TRP A 211 -13.61 3.94 2.04
CA TRP A 211 -12.28 3.33 1.98
C TRP A 211 -11.38 3.75 3.16
N ARG A 212 -11.38 5.03 3.50
CA ARG A 212 -10.56 5.56 4.60
C ARG A 212 -11.09 5.13 5.97
N ILE A 213 -12.41 5.17 6.17
CA ILE A 213 -13.04 4.73 7.41
C ILE A 213 -12.84 3.22 7.61
N SER A 214 -13.04 2.42 6.56
CA SER A 214 -12.88 0.95 6.64
C SER A 214 -11.51 0.52 7.14
N MET A 215 -10.46 1.25 6.80
CA MET A 215 -9.10 1.00 7.29
C MET A 215 -8.81 1.66 8.65
N SER A 216 -9.33 2.88 8.86
CA SER A 216 -9.00 3.64 10.06
C SER A 216 -9.69 3.09 11.31
N TYR A 217 -10.89 2.57 11.16
CA TYR A 217 -11.72 2.08 12.26
C TYR A 217 -12.03 0.59 12.15
N TRP A 218 -11.26 -0.18 11.40
CA TRP A 218 -11.57 -1.58 11.13
C TRP A 218 -11.79 -2.42 12.38
N ARG A 219 -11.01 -2.18 13.44
CA ARG A 219 -11.17 -2.88 14.72
C ARG A 219 -12.47 -2.52 15.42
N ASN A 220 -12.84 -1.25 15.39
CA ASN A 220 -14.07 -0.75 16.00
C ASN A 220 -15.29 -1.30 15.25
N ILE A 221 -15.26 -1.26 13.91
CA ILE A 221 -16.32 -1.81 13.06
C ILE A 221 -16.46 -3.33 13.28
N LYS A 222 -15.34 -4.06 13.31
CA LYS A 222 -15.34 -5.48 13.61
C LYS A 222 -15.89 -5.78 15.01
N SER A 223 -15.66 -4.89 15.98
CA SER A 223 -16.16 -5.01 17.35
C SER A 223 -17.64 -4.63 17.48
N GLY A 224 -18.33 -4.27 16.38
CA GLY A 224 -19.76 -4.01 16.36
C GLY A 224 -20.18 -2.57 16.08
N LEU A 225 -19.21 -1.62 15.97
CA LEU A 225 -19.54 -0.25 15.57
C LEU A 225 -20.06 -0.23 14.12
N GLN A 226 -21.25 0.29 13.93
CA GLN A 226 -21.84 0.45 12.59
C GLN A 226 -21.55 1.85 12.07
N ILE A 227 -20.85 1.94 10.93
CA ILE A 227 -20.63 3.21 10.24
C ILE A 227 -21.25 3.13 8.85
N SER A 228 -22.02 4.16 8.48
CA SER A 228 -22.59 4.29 7.14
C SER A 228 -22.20 5.63 6.51
N VAL A 229 -21.87 5.63 5.25
CA VAL A 229 -21.51 6.81 4.46
C VAL A 229 -22.48 6.96 3.30
N LEU A 230 -23.32 7.98 3.34
CA LEU A 230 -24.33 8.28 2.30
C LEU A 230 -25.18 7.03 1.96
N GLY A 231 -25.70 6.38 3.00
CA GLY A 231 -26.53 5.17 2.90
C GLY A 231 -25.76 3.86 2.66
N ASN A 232 -24.44 3.90 2.45
CA ASN A 232 -23.63 2.72 2.22
C ASN A 232 -22.94 2.27 3.52
N PRO A 233 -23.19 1.03 4.01
CA PRO A 233 -22.49 0.51 5.18
C PRO A 233 -21.00 0.32 4.90
N VAL A 234 -20.15 0.60 5.88
CA VAL A 234 -18.70 0.44 5.77
C VAL A 234 -18.27 -0.88 6.38
N SER A 235 -17.67 -1.75 5.57
CA SER A 235 -17.08 -3.00 6.03
C SER A 235 -15.63 -2.81 6.52
N PRO A 236 -15.17 -3.55 7.53
CA PRO A 236 -13.82 -3.42 8.07
C PRO A 236 -12.78 -3.97 7.09
N ILE A 237 -11.65 -3.27 6.96
CA ILE A 237 -10.50 -3.71 6.14
C ILE A 237 -9.26 -3.78 7.01
N ASP A 238 -8.81 -5.00 7.33
CA ASP A 238 -7.52 -5.25 7.99
C ASP A 238 -6.37 -5.08 6.98
N PRO A 239 -5.49 -4.07 7.14
CA PRO A 239 -4.38 -3.84 6.21
C PRO A 239 -3.28 -4.90 6.25
N LEU A 240 -3.23 -5.72 7.32
CA LEU A 240 -2.32 -6.85 7.43
C LEU A 240 -2.83 -8.09 6.68
N PHE A 241 -4.11 -8.12 6.30
CA PHE A 241 -4.75 -9.25 5.64
C PHE A 241 -4.68 -10.58 6.39
N VAL A 242 -4.74 -10.54 7.71
CA VAL A 242 -4.64 -11.73 8.58
C VAL A 242 -5.88 -11.98 9.42
N ASP A 243 -6.72 -10.97 9.60
CA ASP A 243 -7.93 -11.08 10.40
C ASP A 243 -9.08 -11.73 9.63
N LYS A 244 -9.39 -13.00 9.98
CA LYS A 244 -10.43 -13.80 9.33
C LYS A 244 -11.86 -13.27 9.50
N GLY A 245 -12.10 -12.34 10.42
CA GLY A 245 -13.41 -11.69 10.57
C GLY A 245 -13.63 -10.54 9.57
N CYS A 246 -12.71 -10.30 8.65
CA CYS A 246 -12.85 -9.32 7.58
C CYS A 246 -13.14 -10.03 6.25
N GLU A 247 -14.26 -9.71 5.61
CA GLU A 247 -14.72 -10.35 4.36
C GLU A 247 -13.64 -10.39 3.26
N HIS A 248 -12.86 -9.32 3.10
CA HIS A 248 -11.79 -9.25 2.12
C HIS A 248 -10.63 -10.22 2.38
N VAL A 249 -10.43 -10.69 3.61
CA VAL A 249 -9.46 -11.73 3.98
C VAL A 249 -10.02 -13.10 3.63
N GLU A 250 -11.29 -13.33 3.93
CA GLU A 250 -11.99 -14.59 3.64
C GLU A 250 -12.14 -14.83 2.14
N SER A 251 -12.43 -13.77 1.37
CA SER A 251 -12.56 -13.83 -0.09
C SER A 251 -11.26 -14.17 -0.83
N CYS A 252 -10.11 -14.11 -0.16
CA CYS A 252 -8.83 -14.55 -0.73
C CYS A 252 -8.72 -16.07 -0.94
N GLY A 253 -9.65 -16.88 -0.45
CA GLY A 253 -10.04 -18.26 -0.76
C GLY A 253 -8.99 -19.33 -1.07
N SER A 254 -7.81 -18.98 -1.58
CA SER A 254 -6.74 -19.94 -1.88
C SER A 254 -5.50 -19.67 -1.04
N ASN A 255 -4.84 -20.74 -0.60
CA ASN A 255 -3.58 -20.68 0.16
C ASN A 255 -2.49 -19.81 -0.52
N THR A 256 -2.58 -19.62 -1.84
CA THR A 256 -1.62 -18.84 -2.62
C THR A 256 -1.77 -17.33 -2.46
N LEU A 257 -2.88 -16.85 -1.89
CA LEU A 257 -3.18 -15.43 -1.68
C LEU A 257 -3.30 -15.05 -0.21
N GLN A 258 -3.23 -16.00 0.71
CA GLN A 258 -3.31 -15.68 2.13
C GLN A 258 -2.02 -15.03 2.62
N ALA A 259 -2.16 -13.94 3.36
CA ALA A 259 -1.06 -13.35 4.09
C ALA A 259 -0.65 -14.28 5.26
N LYS A 260 0.66 -14.33 5.52
CA LYS A 260 1.22 -15.03 6.66
C LYS A 260 1.37 -14.04 7.82
N GLU A 261 0.63 -14.26 8.91
CA GLU A 261 0.85 -13.52 10.14
C GLU A 261 2.21 -13.92 10.76
N LEU A 262 2.95 -12.94 11.24
CA LEU A 262 4.23 -13.12 11.91
C LEU A 262 4.07 -12.88 13.41
N PRO A 263 4.98 -13.39 14.26
CA PRO A 263 4.90 -13.19 15.69
C PRO A 263 4.87 -11.71 16.06
N ALA A 264 3.83 -11.30 16.77
CA ALA A 264 3.73 -9.96 17.32
C ALA A 264 4.72 -9.77 18.50
N TRP A 265 5.10 -8.54 18.77
CA TRP A 265 5.94 -8.20 19.92
C TRP A 265 5.57 -6.85 20.50
N THR A 266 5.98 -6.59 21.73
CA THR A 266 5.74 -5.34 22.45
C THR A 266 6.98 -4.44 22.42
N TRP A 267 6.74 -3.15 22.22
CA TRP A 267 7.77 -2.11 22.28
C TRP A 267 7.55 -1.27 23.53
N PRO A 268 8.37 -1.48 24.61
CA PRO A 268 8.19 -0.79 25.88
C PRO A 268 8.69 0.65 25.85
N PHE A 269 7.95 1.54 26.48
CA PHE A 269 8.28 2.94 26.69
C PHE A 269 8.18 3.30 28.17
N LYS A 270 9.15 4.07 28.65
CA LYS A 270 9.09 4.68 29.98
C LYS A 270 8.29 5.97 29.93
N VAL A 271 7.22 6.04 30.68
CA VAL A 271 6.34 7.21 30.82
C VAL A 271 6.38 7.70 32.24
N ILE A 272 6.64 9.00 32.42
CA ILE A 272 6.59 9.63 33.74
C ILE A 272 5.21 10.28 33.89
N SER A 273 4.45 9.88 34.91
CA SER A 273 3.15 10.45 35.24
C SER A 273 3.07 10.70 36.72
N GLU A 274 2.78 11.93 37.12
CA GLU A 274 2.69 12.35 38.54
C GLU A 274 3.96 11.98 39.35
N GLY A 275 5.14 12.06 38.69
CA GLY A 275 6.45 11.77 39.33
C GLY A 275 6.78 10.28 39.47
N LYS A 276 5.93 9.38 38.95
CA LYS A 276 6.20 7.93 38.92
C LYS A 276 6.54 7.48 37.51
N GLU A 277 7.53 6.60 37.40
CA GLU A 277 7.89 5.95 36.13
C GLU A 277 7.05 4.68 35.98
N GLU A 278 6.38 4.55 34.84
CA GLU A 278 5.62 3.37 34.45
C GLU A 278 6.05 2.93 33.05
N ILE A 279 6.00 1.61 32.80
CA ILE A 279 6.24 1.05 31.45
C ILE A 279 4.92 0.94 30.74
N VAL A 280 4.87 1.49 29.53
CA VAL A 280 3.70 1.43 28.64
C VAL A 280 4.15 0.84 27.32
N ASP A 281 3.45 -0.18 26.86
CA ASP A 281 3.80 -0.92 25.65
C ASP A 281 3.06 -0.38 24.42
N ALA A 282 3.76 -0.31 23.29
CA ALA A 282 3.19 -0.31 21.97
C ALA A 282 3.25 -1.73 21.41
N GLU A 283 2.19 -2.15 20.73
CA GLU A 283 2.12 -3.45 20.04
C GLU A 283 2.66 -3.32 18.62
N VAL A 284 3.50 -4.26 18.20
CA VAL A 284 3.98 -4.37 16.82
C VAL A 284 3.49 -5.67 16.22
N ARG A 285 2.69 -5.56 15.15
CA ARG A 285 2.18 -6.68 14.37
C ARG A 285 2.73 -6.63 12.95
N MET A 286 2.92 -7.79 12.34
CA MET A 286 3.51 -7.90 11.02
C MET A 286 2.84 -8.99 10.21
N SER A 287 2.80 -8.81 8.90
CA SER A 287 2.37 -9.84 7.96
C SER A 287 3.23 -9.84 6.70
N LEU A 288 3.38 -11.02 6.12
CA LEU A 288 4.09 -11.26 4.86
C LEU A 288 3.08 -11.68 3.80
N PHE A 289 3.11 -11.02 2.66
CA PHE A 289 2.24 -11.31 1.52
C PHE A 289 2.92 -12.23 0.52
N PRO A 290 2.19 -13.18 -0.06
CA PRO A 290 2.73 -14.02 -1.12
C PRO A 290 3.10 -13.20 -2.37
N PRO A 291 4.04 -13.66 -3.21
CA PRO A 291 4.51 -12.92 -4.39
C PRO A 291 3.39 -12.49 -5.37
N ARG A 292 2.34 -13.31 -5.52
CA ARG A 292 1.20 -13.01 -6.41
C ARG A 292 0.10 -12.18 -5.77
N PHE A 293 0.27 -11.72 -4.53
CA PHE A 293 -0.78 -11.01 -3.78
C PHE A 293 -1.31 -9.77 -4.51
N GLY A 294 -0.44 -9.02 -5.20
CA GLY A 294 -0.79 -7.83 -5.97
C GLY A 294 -1.11 -8.07 -7.44
N SER A 295 -1.14 -9.32 -7.92
CA SER A 295 -1.36 -9.63 -9.33
C SER A 295 -2.76 -9.21 -9.81
N LYS A 296 -2.84 -8.61 -11.00
CA LYS A 296 -4.08 -8.14 -11.62
C LYS A 296 -5.00 -9.29 -12.04
N ASP A 297 -4.43 -10.40 -12.49
CA ASP A 297 -5.11 -11.61 -12.95
C ASP A 297 -5.98 -12.29 -11.87
N ILE A 298 -5.63 -12.08 -10.59
CA ILE A 298 -6.34 -12.68 -9.45
C ILE A 298 -7.44 -11.77 -8.89
N SER A 299 -7.40 -10.50 -9.26
CA SER A 299 -8.24 -9.46 -8.65
C SER A 299 -9.18 -8.77 -9.64
N SER A 300 -9.30 -9.30 -10.86
CA SER A 300 -10.06 -8.66 -11.92
C SER A 300 -11.53 -8.48 -11.52
N GLN A 301 -11.91 -7.26 -11.23
CA GLN A 301 -13.28 -6.85 -11.47
C GLN A 301 -13.49 -6.74 -12.98
N PRO A 302 -14.68 -7.07 -13.49
CA PRO A 302 -14.94 -7.21 -14.93
C PRO A 302 -14.64 -5.98 -15.79
N ASP A 303 -14.50 -4.80 -15.19
CA ASP A 303 -14.29 -3.54 -15.91
C ASP A 303 -12.86 -2.97 -15.86
N GLY A 304 -11.94 -3.62 -15.16
CA GLY A 304 -10.52 -3.25 -15.11
C GLY A 304 -10.18 -1.86 -14.55
N ARG A 305 -11.19 -1.07 -14.15
CA ARG A 305 -11.01 0.34 -13.76
C ARG A 305 -10.71 0.55 -12.29
N ASN A 306 -11.10 -0.37 -11.43
CA ASN A 306 -10.91 -0.25 -9.98
C ASN A 306 -9.85 -1.21 -9.48
N LYS A 307 -8.83 -0.66 -8.79
CA LYS A 307 -7.86 -1.49 -8.07
C LYS A 307 -8.58 -2.29 -7.00
N SER A 308 -8.32 -3.59 -6.94
CA SER A 308 -8.81 -4.43 -5.84
C SER A 308 -8.31 -3.94 -4.48
N ILE A 309 -8.96 -4.36 -3.40
CA ILE A 309 -8.55 -4.04 -2.02
C ILE A 309 -7.07 -4.40 -1.80
N ARG A 310 -6.61 -5.56 -2.27
CA ARG A 310 -5.21 -5.98 -2.19
C ARG A 310 -4.26 -5.01 -2.88
N GLN A 311 -4.55 -4.61 -4.11
CA GLN A 311 -3.72 -3.67 -4.87
C GLN A 311 -3.69 -2.29 -4.24
N LYS A 312 -4.81 -1.81 -3.68
CA LYS A 312 -4.86 -0.55 -2.94
C LYS A 312 -4.00 -0.61 -1.69
N ILE A 313 -4.10 -1.69 -0.89
CA ILE A 313 -3.29 -1.86 0.33
C ILE A 313 -1.80 -1.91 0.00
N ILE A 314 -1.41 -2.65 -1.03
CA ILE A 314 -0.01 -2.71 -1.47
C ILE A 314 0.49 -1.32 -1.86
N SER A 315 -0.22 -0.60 -2.73
CA SER A 315 0.26 0.65 -3.32
C SER A 315 0.13 1.86 -2.39
N GLU A 316 -0.97 1.97 -1.63
CA GLU A 316 -1.26 3.13 -0.81
C GLU A 316 -0.62 3.08 0.59
N PHE A 317 -0.35 1.88 1.09
CA PHE A 317 0.17 1.65 2.44
C PHE A 317 1.53 0.95 2.44
N ASN A 318 2.43 1.42 1.57
CA ASN A 318 3.82 0.97 1.53
C ASN A 318 4.65 1.74 2.57
N GLY A 319 4.73 1.20 3.79
CA GLY A 319 5.41 1.83 4.93
C GLY A 319 5.02 1.18 6.25
N ILE A 320 5.41 1.81 7.35
CA ILE A 320 5.00 1.42 8.70
C ILE A 320 3.67 2.10 9.01
N LEU A 321 2.66 1.31 9.35
CA LEU A 321 1.33 1.77 9.70
C LEU A 321 1.26 2.08 11.20
N PHE A 322 0.90 3.31 11.55
CA PHE A 322 0.75 3.73 12.93
C PHE A 322 -0.73 3.82 13.30
N TYR A 323 -1.10 3.09 14.33
CA TYR A 323 -2.42 3.10 14.95
C TYR A 323 -2.32 3.62 16.37
N ARG A 324 -3.23 4.50 16.73
CA ARG A 324 -3.38 5.03 18.08
C ARG A 324 -4.69 4.53 18.67
N GLN A 325 -4.59 3.67 19.68
CA GLN A 325 -5.77 3.01 20.28
C GLN A 325 -6.65 2.29 19.24
N GLY A 326 -6.03 1.65 18.25
CA GLY A 326 -6.75 0.94 17.19
C GLY A 326 -7.22 1.80 16.02
N ARG A 327 -7.08 3.14 16.08
CA ARG A 327 -7.39 4.06 14.98
C ARG A 327 -6.13 4.37 14.17
N PHE A 328 -6.21 4.25 12.85
CA PHE A 328 -5.12 4.62 11.93
C PHE A 328 -4.80 6.12 11.99
N ILE A 329 -3.51 6.43 12.10
CA ILE A 329 -2.99 7.81 12.13
C ILE A 329 -2.22 8.12 10.85
N ASP A 330 -1.20 7.32 10.54
CA ASP A 330 -0.29 7.63 9.43
C ASP A 330 0.40 6.36 8.90
N CYS A 331 0.93 6.47 7.69
CA CYS A 331 1.80 5.48 7.07
C CYS A 331 3.17 6.13 6.81
N LEU A 332 4.17 5.77 7.58
CA LEU A 332 5.51 6.32 7.45
C LEU A 332 6.28 5.58 6.34
N ARG A 333 6.43 6.23 5.18
CA ARG A 333 7.12 5.69 4.00
C ARG A 333 8.61 6.05 3.94
N HIS A 334 8.96 7.20 4.51
CA HIS A 334 10.33 7.72 4.54
C HIS A 334 10.80 7.79 5.98
N ILE A 335 11.85 7.05 6.30
CA ILE A 335 12.46 7.06 7.61
C ILE A 335 13.57 8.10 7.60
N PRO A 336 13.54 9.09 8.52
CA PRO A 336 14.50 10.20 8.55
C PRO A 336 15.95 9.71 8.62
N ASN A 337 16.87 10.49 8.01
CA ASN A 337 18.31 10.17 8.01
C ASN A 337 18.95 10.25 9.41
N GLU A 338 18.34 10.97 10.35
CA GLU A 338 18.77 11.05 11.74
C GLU A 338 18.53 9.76 12.52
N ALA A 339 17.73 8.83 12.00
CA ALA A 339 17.53 7.52 12.61
C ALA A 339 18.81 6.67 12.51
N LYS A 340 19.06 5.81 13.50
CA LYS A 340 20.19 4.84 13.47
C LYS A 340 20.22 4.00 12.19
N LYS A 341 19.05 3.78 11.57
CA LYS A 341 18.90 3.15 10.26
C LYS A 341 17.84 3.92 9.48
N SER A 342 18.27 4.76 8.56
CA SER A 342 17.37 5.42 7.61
C SER A 342 16.96 4.45 6.51
N ARG A 343 15.77 4.65 5.95
CA ARG A 343 15.21 3.81 4.91
C ARG A 343 14.10 4.52 4.14
N VAL A 344 14.01 4.25 2.85
CA VAL A 344 12.83 4.54 2.03
C VAL A 344 12.20 3.20 1.62
N PHE A 345 10.91 3.04 1.81
CA PHE A 345 10.20 1.82 1.44
C PHE A 345 10.09 1.73 -0.09
N GLN A 346 10.65 0.66 -0.64
CA GLN A 346 10.75 0.37 -2.08
C GLN A 346 9.72 -0.67 -2.54
N ARG A 347 9.83 -1.14 -3.78
CA ARG A 347 8.87 -2.05 -4.41
C ARG A 347 8.68 -3.36 -3.64
N TYR A 348 9.75 -4.01 -3.18
CA TYR A 348 9.64 -5.28 -2.43
C TYR A 348 9.06 -5.09 -1.03
N ASP A 349 9.19 -3.90 -0.45
CA ASP A 349 8.56 -3.57 0.83
C ASP A 349 7.02 -3.55 0.75
N GLN A 350 6.45 -3.53 -0.44
CA GLN A 350 5.00 -3.60 -0.65
C GLN A 350 4.40 -4.94 -0.23
N ASN A 351 5.20 -6.02 -0.27
CA ASN A 351 4.74 -7.38 -0.01
C ASN A 351 4.83 -7.81 1.46
N TYR A 352 5.01 -6.88 2.37
CA TYR A 352 4.79 -7.07 3.80
C TYR A 352 4.15 -5.83 4.41
N LYS A 353 3.56 -5.98 5.58
CA LYS A 353 3.02 -4.86 6.35
C LYS A 353 3.49 -4.94 7.79
N ILE A 354 3.74 -3.76 8.35
CA ILE A 354 4.09 -3.58 9.75
C ILE A 354 3.12 -2.57 10.33
N GLU A 355 2.52 -2.92 11.44
CA GLU A 355 1.61 -2.09 12.21
C GLU A 355 2.20 -1.85 13.60
N VAL A 356 2.20 -0.60 14.02
CA VAL A 356 2.55 -0.18 15.38
C VAL A 356 1.30 0.44 16.00
N ASN A 357 0.70 -0.23 16.98
CA ASN A 357 -0.48 0.25 17.71
C ASN A 357 -0.07 0.68 19.12
N PHE A 358 -0.41 1.90 19.51
CA PHE A 358 0.01 2.47 20.77
C PHE A 358 -1.13 3.22 21.47
N PRO A 359 -1.12 3.27 22.82
CA PRO A 359 -2.09 4.03 23.61
C PRO A 359 -1.79 5.53 23.59
N SER A 360 -2.81 6.35 23.92
CA SER A 360 -2.70 7.81 23.96
C SER A 360 -1.65 8.37 24.92
N SER A 361 -1.25 7.59 25.94
CA SER A 361 -0.15 7.94 26.83
C SER A 361 1.22 8.04 26.13
N LEU A 362 1.36 7.46 24.94
CA LEU A 362 2.56 7.49 24.12
C LEU A 362 2.55 8.56 23.02
N ASP A 363 1.57 9.47 23.00
CA ASP A 363 1.47 10.54 22.00
C ASP A 363 2.77 11.33 21.82
N GLU A 364 3.47 11.61 22.92
CA GLU A 364 4.74 12.35 22.87
C GLU A 364 5.89 11.49 22.33
N ALA A 365 5.89 10.19 22.64
CA ALA A 365 6.89 9.27 22.12
C ALA A 365 6.78 9.07 20.60
N PHE A 366 5.58 9.18 20.06
CA PHE A 366 5.31 9.08 18.62
C PHE A 366 5.13 10.44 17.93
N GLY A 367 5.30 11.56 18.66
CA GLY A 367 5.24 12.91 18.11
C GLY A 367 3.90 13.25 17.48
N ILE A 368 2.79 12.82 18.12
CA ILE A 368 1.44 13.03 17.60
C ILE A 368 1.04 14.50 17.73
N SER A 369 0.73 15.12 16.60
CA SER A 369 0.23 16.50 16.53
C SER A 369 -1.19 16.65 17.07
N THR A 370 -1.61 17.90 17.30
CA THR A 370 -2.95 18.22 17.81
C THR A 370 -4.09 17.72 16.93
N ASN A 371 -3.89 17.66 15.62
CA ASN A 371 -4.85 17.18 14.64
C ASN A 371 -4.71 15.68 14.30
N LYS A 372 -3.82 14.94 14.96
CA LYS A 372 -3.62 13.48 14.86
C LYS A 372 -3.49 12.96 13.42
N GLN A 373 -2.86 13.71 12.52
CA GLN A 373 -2.77 13.35 11.10
C GLN A 373 -1.40 12.84 10.67
N TYR A 374 -0.39 13.03 11.53
CA TYR A 374 0.99 12.70 11.25
C TYR A 374 1.66 12.10 12.48
N VAL A 375 2.55 11.18 12.22
CA VAL A 375 3.55 10.69 13.16
C VAL A 375 4.86 11.39 12.85
N ASN A 376 5.35 12.18 13.81
CA ASN A 376 6.64 12.86 13.71
C ASN A 376 7.56 12.34 14.82
N LEU A 377 8.21 11.21 14.55
CA LEU A 377 8.99 10.48 15.55
C LEU A 377 10.11 11.33 16.12
N PRO A 378 10.15 11.58 17.44
CA PRO A 378 11.25 12.28 18.09
C PRO A 378 12.56 11.51 17.95
N PHE A 379 13.68 12.25 17.94
CA PHE A 379 15.04 11.68 17.88
C PHE A 379 15.28 10.56 18.91
N LYS A 380 14.74 10.71 20.12
CA LYS A 380 14.83 9.70 21.17
C LYS A 380 14.20 8.36 20.74
N THR A 381 13.03 8.42 20.12
CA THR A 381 12.30 7.23 19.64
C THR A 381 13.03 6.58 18.46
N LEU A 382 13.52 7.37 17.49
CA LEU A 382 14.28 6.90 16.34
C LEU A 382 15.62 6.23 16.71
N ASN A 383 16.14 6.48 17.90
CA ASN A 383 17.38 5.88 18.40
C ASN A 383 17.18 4.84 19.52
N ALA A 384 15.92 4.53 19.86
CA ALA A 384 15.59 3.50 20.84
C ALA A 384 15.81 2.08 20.27
N ASP A 385 16.06 1.12 21.17
CA ASP A 385 16.31 -0.28 20.78
C ASP A 385 15.12 -0.91 20.04
N GLY A 386 13.89 -0.55 20.41
CA GLY A 386 12.68 -0.99 19.70
C GLY A 386 12.62 -0.51 18.26
N TRP A 387 13.08 0.72 17.97
CA TRP A 387 13.22 1.20 16.61
C TRP A 387 14.27 0.43 15.82
N VAL A 388 15.44 0.19 16.44
CA VAL A 388 16.53 -0.60 15.82
C VAL A 388 16.04 -2.01 15.49
N ARG A 389 15.26 -2.63 16.39
CA ARG A 389 14.60 -3.92 16.16
C ARG A 389 13.63 -3.85 14.98
N LEU A 390 12.76 -2.86 14.97
CA LEU A 390 11.77 -2.66 13.89
C LEU A 390 12.47 -2.55 12.52
N MET A 391 13.56 -1.82 12.42
CA MET A 391 14.36 -1.69 11.19
C MET A 391 15.05 -3.00 10.79
N ALA A 392 15.49 -3.80 11.76
CA ALA A 392 16.04 -5.13 11.49
C ALA A 392 14.97 -6.10 10.95
N GLU A 393 13.77 -6.03 11.52
CA GLU A 393 12.62 -6.79 11.00
C GLU A 393 12.26 -6.38 9.55
N CYS A 394 12.21 -5.08 9.25
CA CYS A 394 12.03 -4.61 7.88
C CYS A 394 13.07 -5.19 6.92
N ALA A 395 14.34 -5.22 7.31
CA ALA A 395 15.41 -5.76 6.47
C ALA A 395 15.29 -7.28 6.28
N THR A 396 14.84 -8.00 7.29
CA THR A 396 14.58 -9.44 7.23
C THR A 396 13.41 -9.73 6.30
N LEU A 397 12.30 -9.02 6.47
CA LEU A 397 11.11 -9.17 5.64
C LEU A 397 11.37 -8.86 4.17
N TYR A 398 12.16 -7.81 3.89
CA TYR A 398 12.58 -7.49 2.53
C TYR A 398 13.28 -8.69 1.86
N LYS A 399 14.24 -9.33 2.56
CA LYS A 399 14.94 -10.51 2.06
C LYS A 399 14.02 -11.71 1.88
N GLU A 400 13.07 -11.92 2.78
CA GLU A 400 12.09 -13.00 2.64
C GLU A 400 11.17 -12.79 1.42
N VAL A 401 10.74 -11.56 1.18
CA VAL A 401 9.98 -11.21 -0.04
C VAL A 401 10.81 -11.47 -1.28
N GLU A 402 12.05 -10.97 -1.33
CA GLU A 402 12.96 -11.18 -2.46
C GLU A 402 13.15 -12.68 -2.76
N LYS A 403 13.42 -13.47 -1.72
CA LYS A 403 13.53 -14.94 -1.83
C LYS A 403 12.25 -15.57 -2.36
N GLY A 404 11.08 -15.17 -1.85
CA GLY A 404 9.78 -15.67 -2.30
C GLY A 404 9.52 -15.36 -3.79
N PHE A 405 9.91 -14.19 -4.29
CA PHE A 405 9.81 -13.87 -5.71
C PHE A 405 10.77 -14.71 -6.57
N VAL A 406 11.97 -14.97 -6.09
CA VAL A 406 12.93 -15.86 -6.77
C VAL A 406 12.38 -17.29 -6.83
N GLU A 407 11.89 -17.82 -5.71
CA GLU A 407 11.29 -19.15 -5.64
C GLU A 407 10.02 -19.26 -6.51
N ALA A 408 9.17 -18.22 -6.54
CA ALA A 408 8.00 -18.20 -7.41
C ALA A 408 8.38 -18.22 -8.91
N LYS A 409 9.48 -17.54 -9.29
CA LYS A 409 10.04 -17.61 -10.65
C LYS A 409 10.59 -18.99 -10.94
N LEU A 410 11.31 -19.61 -10.01
CA LEU A 410 11.83 -20.97 -10.17
C LEU A 410 10.70 -21.99 -10.30
N ASN A 411 9.66 -21.92 -9.45
CA ASN A 411 8.49 -22.79 -9.54
C ASN A 411 7.67 -22.59 -10.83
N ALA A 412 7.62 -21.36 -11.34
CA ALA A 412 7.02 -21.09 -12.66
C ALA A 412 7.86 -21.74 -13.78
N LEU A 413 9.19 -21.77 -13.64
CA LEU A 413 10.10 -22.48 -14.54
C LEU A 413 9.92 -24.01 -14.42
N ASP A 414 9.71 -24.54 -13.21
CA ASP A 414 9.49 -25.98 -12.99
C ASP A 414 8.10 -26.45 -13.50
N ASN A 415 7.07 -25.63 -13.40
CA ASN A 415 5.79 -25.90 -14.07
C ASN A 415 5.88 -25.80 -15.59
N ALA A 416 6.83 -25.00 -16.10
CA ALA A 416 7.24 -24.96 -17.49
C ALA A 416 7.87 -26.29 -17.96
N ASN A 417 8.44 -27.06 -17.05
CA ASN A 417 8.99 -28.38 -17.36
C ASN A 417 7.92 -29.40 -17.79
N ALA A 418 6.62 -29.15 -17.58
CA ALA A 418 5.56 -29.99 -18.13
C ALA A 418 5.52 -29.96 -19.66
N ALA A 419 5.76 -28.79 -20.27
CA ALA A 419 5.89 -28.68 -21.74
C ALA A 419 7.21 -29.30 -22.22
N ILE A 420 8.29 -29.11 -21.47
CA ILE A 420 9.59 -29.75 -21.76
C ILE A 420 9.45 -31.27 -21.69
N LYS A 421 8.77 -31.79 -20.70
CA LYS A 421 8.49 -33.22 -20.58
C LYS A 421 7.70 -33.76 -21.76
N ALA A 422 6.70 -33.03 -22.24
CA ALA A 422 5.94 -33.40 -23.43
C ALA A 422 6.82 -33.44 -24.70
N ILE A 423 7.80 -32.51 -24.81
CA ILE A 423 8.78 -32.52 -25.91
C ILE A 423 9.75 -33.72 -25.78
N ASP A 424 10.21 -34.00 -24.56
CA ASP A 424 11.09 -35.14 -24.28
C ASP A 424 10.42 -36.48 -24.61
N ASP A 425 9.12 -36.61 -24.24
CA ASP A 425 8.31 -37.79 -24.57
C ASP A 425 8.11 -37.91 -26.10
N ALA A 426 7.91 -36.79 -26.79
CA ALA A 426 7.83 -36.76 -28.25
C ALA A 426 9.18 -37.13 -28.93
N ASP A 427 10.29 -36.66 -28.38
CA ASP A 427 11.63 -37.03 -28.86
C ASP A 427 11.93 -38.54 -28.68
N GLU A 428 11.50 -39.13 -27.59
CA GLU A 428 11.64 -40.56 -27.34
C GLU A 428 10.87 -41.38 -28.38
N ILE A 429 9.71 -40.91 -28.82
CA ILE A 429 8.93 -41.52 -29.92
C ILE A 429 9.63 -41.34 -31.25
N LEU A 430 10.18 -40.16 -31.52
CA LEU A 430 10.85 -39.83 -32.79
C LEU A 430 12.23 -40.47 -32.94
N ASN A 431 12.92 -40.79 -31.86
CA ASN A 431 14.29 -41.32 -31.83
C ASN A 431 14.36 -42.81 -31.52
N ARG A 432 13.29 -43.58 -31.74
CA ARG A 432 13.30 -45.03 -31.55
C ARG A 432 14.37 -45.67 -32.45
N PRO A 433 15.20 -46.59 -31.91
CA PRO A 433 16.22 -47.28 -32.68
C PRO A 433 15.64 -47.97 -33.91
N GLY A 434 16.29 -47.78 -35.06
CA GLY A 434 15.90 -48.40 -36.32
C GLY A 434 14.92 -47.61 -37.19
N SER A 435 14.56 -46.35 -36.82
CA SER A 435 13.57 -45.58 -37.57
C SER A 435 14.15 -44.84 -38.80
N ASP A 436 15.44 -44.40 -38.79
CA ASP A 436 16.07 -43.69 -39.90
C ASP A 436 17.61 -43.65 -39.78
N PRO A 437 18.39 -44.18 -40.75
CA PRO A 437 19.86 -44.15 -40.73
C PRO A 437 20.49 -42.76 -40.73
N ILE A 438 19.78 -41.75 -41.24
CA ILE A 438 20.23 -40.34 -41.22
C ILE A 438 20.16 -39.81 -39.78
N ARG A 439 19.14 -40.21 -39.07
CA ARG A 439 18.91 -39.82 -37.70
C ARG A 439 19.91 -40.45 -36.73
N GLU A 440 20.27 -41.69 -36.96
CA GLU A 440 21.31 -42.37 -36.16
C GLU A 440 22.66 -41.66 -36.26
N LYS A 441 23.09 -41.28 -37.48
CA LYS A 441 24.32 -40.49 -37.69
C LYS A 441 24.24 -39.10 -37.04
N LYS A 442 23.05 -38.50 -37.02
CA LYS A 442 22.82 -37.22 -36.39
C LYS A 442 22.93 -37.33 -34.85
N ASN A 443 22.36 -38.36 -34.25
CA ASN A 443 22.46 -38.63 -32.83
C ASN A 443 23.89 -38.91 -32.38
N GLN A 444 24.63 -39.70 -33.12
CA GLN A 444 26.04 -39.98 -32.83
C GLN A 444 26.90 -38.70 -32.80
N ARG A 445 26.72 -37.80 -33.79
CA ARG A 445 27.42 -36.50 -33.80
C ARG A 445 27.01 -35.61 -32.63
N LEU A 446 25.74 -35.66 -32.23
CA LEU A 446 25.22 -34.93 -31.08
C LEU A 446 25.88 -35.40 -29.79
N GLU A 447 26.02 -36.73 -29.60
CA GLU A 447 26.68 -37.30 -28.42
C GLU A 447 28.16 -36.94 -28.36
N GLU A 448 28.88 -37.00 -29.50
CA GLU A 448 30.29 -36.58 -29.60
C GLU A 448 30.46 -35.08 -29.24
N LEU A 449 29.54 -34.22 -29.72
CA LEU A 449 29.56 -32.79 -29.43
C LEU A 449 29.27 -32.52 -27.96
N ALA A 450 28.29 -33.21 -27.40
CA ALA A 450 27.88 -33.08 -26.00
C ALA A 450 29.01 -33.50 -25.05
N ALA A 451 29.71 -34.60 -25.36
CA ALA A 451 30.86 -35.04 -24.60
C ALA A 451 32.01 -34.01 -24.65
N LYS A 452 32.30 -33.48 -25.86
CA LYS A 452 33.32 -32.43 -26.03
C LYS A 452 33.00 -31.14 -25.25
N ASN A 453 31.74 -30.76 -25.21
CA ASN A 453 31.33 -29.58 -24.46
C ASN A 453 31.37 -29.79 -22.93
N LEU A 454 31.06 -31.00 -22.45
CA LEU A 454 31.21 -31.33 -21.03
C LEU A 454 32.67 -31.22 -20.59
N GLU A 455 33.61 -31.76 -21.39
CA GLU A 455 35.05 -31.63 -21.09
C GLU A 455 35.51 -30.17 -21.01
N LYS A 456 34.98 -29.28 -21.88
CA LYS A 456 35.26 -27.84 -21.81
C LYS A 456 34.73 -27.21 -20.52
N VAL A 457 33.51 -27.57 -20.07
CA VAL A 457 32.94 -27.06 -18.83
C VAL A 457 33.77 -27.48 -17.63
N ILE A 458 34.23 -28.73 -17.60
CA ILE A 458 35.13 -29.25 -16.58
C ILE A 458 36.44 -28.46 -16.57
N ASP A 459 37.06 -28.24 -17.72
CA ASP A 459 38.33 -27.53 -17.86
C ASP A 459 38.18 -26.05 -17.38
N LEU A 460 37.10 -25.39 -17.76
CA LEU A 460 36.81 -24.03 -17.30
C LEU A 460 36.63 -23.96 -15.78
N GLU A 461 35.96 -24.93 -15.17
CA GLU A 461 35.77 -24.95 -13.70
C GLU A 461 37.07 -25.26 -12.97
N VAL A 462 37.89 -26.14 -13.49
CA VAL A 462 39.26 -26.39 -12.98
C VAL A 462 40.09 -25.10 -12.99
N GLU A 463 40.05 -24.36 -14.11
CA GLU A 463 40.75 -23.08 -14.26
C GLU A 463 40.20 -22.04 -13.28
N ARG A 464 38.86 -21.96 -13.13
CA ARG A 464 38.19 -21.07 -12.16
C ARG A 464 38.62 -21.36 -10.73
N ARG A 465 38.61 -22.64 -10.33
CA ARG A 465 39.07 -23.04 -9.00
C ARG A 465 40.54 -22.69 -8.75
N LYS A 466 41.41 -22.91 -9.72
CA LYS A 466 42.81 -22.54 -9.60
C LYS A 466 43.03 -21.03 -9.49
N LYS A 467 42.39 -20.23 -10.34
CA LYS A 467 42.65 -18.78 -10.45
C LYS A 467 41.83 -17.92 -9.49
N VAL A 468 40.58 -18.25 -9.28
CA VAL A 468 39.63 -17.41 -8.49
C VAL A 468 39.53 -17.88 -7.04
N LEU A 469 39.51 -19.21 -6.82
CA LEU A 469 39.37 -19.79 -5.48
C LEU A 469 40.72 -20.12 -4.83
N ASN A 470 41.86 -19.80 -5.47
CA ASN A 470 43.22 -20.06 -4.97
C ASN A 470 43.43 -21.53 -4.53
N GLN A 471 42.93 -22.50 -5.30
CA GLN A 471 43.11 -23.92 -5.06
C GLN A 471 44.11 -24.51 -6.11
N PRO A 472 45.42 -24.45 -5.92
CA PRO A 472 46.38 -24.83 -6.95
C PRO A 472 46.37 -26.34 -7.29
N ASP A 473 45.98 -27.19 -6.33
CA ASP A 473 46.03 -28.66 -6.44
C ASP A 473 44.64 -29.27 -6.73
N VAL A 474 43.81 -28.60 -7.55
CA VAL A 474 42.51 -29.13 -7.96
C VAL A 474 42.66 -30.36 -8.83
N ASP A 475 42.15 -31.49 -8.35
CA ASP A 475 42.07 -32.71 -9.13
C ASP A 475 40.91 -32.66 -10.15
N ARG A 476 41.23 -32.80 -11.42
CA ARG A 476 40.27 -32.73 -12.52
C ARG A 476 39.18 -33.82 -12.41
N GLU A 477 39.54 -35.02 -11.95
CA GLU A 477 38.58 -36.13 -11.83
C GLU A 477 37.56 -35.86 -10.70
N VAL A 478 37.97 -35.20 -9.64
CA VAL A 478 37.04 -34.75 -8.57
C VAL A 478 36.06 -33.71 -9.14
N VAL A 479 36.53 -32.72 -9.87
CA VAL A 479 35.68 -31.70 -10.52
C VAL A 479 34.73 -32.36 -11.52
N LYS A 480 35.20 -33.33 -12.27
CA LYS A 480 34.38 -34.11 -13.21
C LYS A 480 33.27 -34.87 -12.49
N ALA A 481 33.58 -35.52 -11.38
CA ALA A 481 32.59 -36.27 -10.57
C ALA A 481 31.51 -35.36 -9.94
N GLU A 482 31.86 -34.12 -9.63
CA GLU A 482 30.92 -33.13 -9.07
C GLU A 482 30.03 -32.47 -10.13
N ILE A 483 30.58 -32.21 -11.33
CA ILE A 483 29.87 -31.48 -12.41
C ILE A 483 28.97 -32.42 -13.21
N THR A 484 29.44 -33.62 -13.55
CA THR A 484 28.68 -34.54 -14.42
C THR A 484 27.25 -34.82 -13.94
N PRO A 485 26.99 -35.02 -12.64
CA PRO A 485 25.61 -35.21 -12.16
C PRO A 485 24.69 -34.01 -12.37
N GLN A 486 25.22 -32.78 -12.42
CA GLN A 486 24.41 -31.56 -12.63
C GLN A 486 23.80 -31.52 -14.04
N TYR A 487 24.40 -32.22 -15.00
CA TYR A 487 23.92 -32.32 -16.38
C TYR A 487 23.19 -33.65 -16.68
N SER A 488 22.89 -34.45 -15.67
CA SER A 488 22.25 -35.76 -15.84
C SER A 488 20.77 -35.78 -15.48
N SER A 489 20.24 -34.70 -14.84
CA SER A 489 18.91 -34.66 -14.27
C SER A 489 17.81 -34.12 -15.19
N SER A 490 18.13 -33.45 -16.29
CA SER A 490 17.15 -32.90 -17.24
C SER A 490 17.66 -33.04 -18.67
N LYS A 491 16.79 -33.44 -19.59
CA LYS A 491 17.12 -33.54 -21.02
C LYS A 491 17.20 -32.15 -21.71
N ARG A 492 16.54 -31.13 -21.17
CA ARG A 492 16.54 -29.74 -21.64
C ARG A 492 16.60 -28.79 -20.49
N ASN A 493 17.39 -27.72 -20.64
CA ASN A 493 17.53 -26.66 -19.65
C ASN A 493 17.46 -25.31 -20.37
N PHE A 494 16.70 -24.34 -19.79
CA PHE A 494 16.61 -22.98 -20.29
C PHE A 494 17.21 -22.03 -19.27
N GLU A 495 18.27 -21.35 -19.68
CA GLU A 495 19.00 -20.38 -18.86
C GLU A 495 19.02 -19.02 -19.55
N PHE A 496 19.18 -17.98 -18.74
CA PHE A 496 19.32 -16.61 -19.23
C PHE A 496 20.78 -16.18 -19.19
N GLU A 497 21.25 -15.58 -20.30
CA GLU A 497 22.61 -15.03 -20.39
C GLU A 497 22.58 -13.56 -20.80
N GLU A 498 23.66 -12.85 -20.49
CA GLU A 498 23.88 -11.47 -20.93
C GLU A 498 24.87 -11.46 -22.07
N LYS A 499 24.42 -11.11 -23.27
CA LYS A 499 25.22 -10.91 -24.48
C LYS A 499 24.93 -9.53 -25.03
N ASP A 500 25.69 -9.11 -26.03
CA ASP A 500 25.41 -7.93 -26.81
C ASP A 500 23.97 -7.98 -27.36
N GLU A 501 23.28 -6.83 -27.41
CA GLU A 501 21.87 -6.74 -27.82
C GLU A 501 21.61 -7.20 -29.25
N HIS A 502 22.64 -7.17 -30.13
CA HIS A 502 22.58 -7.65 -31.49
C HIS A 502 23.01 -9.12 -31.64
N SER A 503 23.46 -9.74 -30.55
CA SER A 503 23.72 -11.18 -30.52
C SER A 503 22.41 -11.97 -30.66
N PRO A 504 22.47 -13.24 -31.13
CA PRO A 504 21.28 -14.07 -31.28
C PRO A 504 20.40 -14.08 -30.04
N PHE A 505 19.07 -14.04 -30.24
CA PHE A 505 18.09 -14.07 -29.18
C PHE A 505 18.25 -15.29 -28.26
N PHE A 506 18.58 -16.44 -28.86
CA PHE A 506 18.97 -17.64 -28.11
C PHE A 506 20.02 -18.43 -28.83
N ARG A 507 20.74 -19.27 -28.11
CA ARG A 507 21.62 -20.29 -28.63
C ARG A 507 21.40 -21.61 -27.93
N ILE A 508 21.75 -22.70 -28.55
CA ILE A 508 21.65 -24.05 -28.02
C ILE A 508 23.03 -24.69 -27.91
N GLU A 509 23.30 -25.33 -26.77
CA GLU A 509 24.55 -26.03 -26.52
C GLU A 509 24.27 -27.37 -25.82
N PRO A 510 24.58 -28.51 -26.47
CA PRO A 510 24.46 -29.81 -25.82
C PRO A 510 25.67 -30.03 -24.90
N ILE A 511 25.41 -30.39 -23.64
CA ILE A 511 26.44 -30.71 -22.64
C ILE A 511 26.01 -31.99 -21.94
N ALA A 512 26.84 -33.05 -22.04
CA ALA A 512 26.47 -34.40 -21.63
C ALA A 512 25.11 -34.81 -22.25
N GLY A 513 24.16 -35.32 -21.51
CA GLY A 513 22.81 -35.67 -22.00
C GLY A 513 21.83 -34.49 -22.09
N VAL A 514 22.26 -33.28 -21.73
CA VAL A 514 21.39 -32.11 -21.58
C VAL A 514 21.55 -31.14 -22.75
N ARG A 515 20.43 -30.65 -23.26
CA ARG A 515 20.38 -29.59 -24.26
C ARG A 515 20.12 -28.26 -23.55
N ASN A 516 21.14 -27.40 -23.45
CA ASN A 516 21.04 -26.11 -22.79
C ASN A 516 20.67 -25.02 -23.80
N TYR A 517 19.58 -24.32 -23.53
CA TYR A 517 19.11 -23.16 -24.29
C TYR A 517 19.46 -21.91 -23.51
N TYR A 518 20.30 -21.06 -24.06
CA TYR A 518 20.70 -19.79 -23.43
C TYR A 518 19.95 -18.65 -24.12
N ILE A 519 19.14 -17.95 -23.39
CA ILE A 519 18.30 -16.82 -23.87
C ILE A 519 19.00 -15.52 -23.53
N ASN A 520 19.25 -14.67 -24.54
CA ASN A 520 19.91 -13.38 -24.34
C ASN A 520 18.97 -12.35 -23.73
N LYS A 521 19.19 -11.96 -22.46
CA LYS A 521 18.41 -10.95 -21.75
C LYS A 521 18.51 -9.55 -22.35
N ASN A 522 19.61 -9.23 -23.04
CA ASN A 522 19.83 -7.92 -23.64
C ASN A 522 19.16 -7.74 -24.99
N HIS A 523 18.70 -8.83 -25.61
CA HIS A 523 18.00 -8.76 -26.89
C HIS A 523 16.64 -8.05 -26.74
N ASN A 524 16.28 -7.20 -27.70
CA ASN A 524 15.05 -6.41 -27.70
C ASN A 524 13.77 -7.23 -27.50
N PHE A 525 13.68 -8.39 -28.16
CA PHE A 525 12.55 -9.29 -28.01
C PHE A 525 12.39 -9.78 -26.56
N PHE A 526 13.48 -10.07 -25.86
CA PHE A 526 13.42 -10.42 -24.45
C PHE A 526 12.91 -9.27 -23.60
N LYS A 527 13.50 -8.09 -23.75
CA LYS A 527 13.14 -6.90 -22.97
C LYS A 527 11.68 -6.47 -23.19
N LYS A 528 11.24 -6.41 -24.45
CA LYS A 528 9.97 -5.80 -24.85
C LYS A 528 8.80 -6.79 -24.96
N ILE A 529 9.04 -8.05 -25.30
CA ILE A 529 8.00 -9.07 -25.47
C ILE A 529 8.02 -10.08 -24.32
N TRP A 530 9.16 -10.75 -24.08
CA TRP A 530 9.23 -11.80 -23.07
C TRP A 530 8.94 -11.28 -21.65
N MET A 531 9.46 -10.09 -21.32
CA MET A 531 9.25 -9.43 -20.01
C MET A 531 7.96 -8.61 -19.93
N ASN A 532 7.25 -8.43 -21.03
CA ASN A 532 5.99 -7.71 -21.06
C ASN A 532 4.94 -8.40 -20.18
N SER A 533 4.13 -7.62 -19.47
CA SER A 533 3.07 -8.12 -18.58
C SER A 533 2.00 -8.92 -19.32
N GLN A 534 1.82 -8.71 -20.62
CA GLN A 534 0.88 -9.45 -21.47
C GLN A 534 1.46 -10.80 -21.94
N CYS A 535 2.77 -11.01 -21.89
CA CYS A 535 3.40 -12.29 -22.20
C CYS A 535 3.21 -13.25 -21.03
N ASN A 536 2.07 -13.94 -21.01
CA ASN A 536 1.73 -14.91 -19.97
C ASN A 536 2.58 -16.19 -20.06
N ASP A 537 2.46 -17.06 -19.06
CA ASP A 537 3.26 -18.28 -18.98
C ASP A 537 3.02 -19.23 -20.18
N PHE A 538 1.77 -19.30 -20.69
CA PHE A 538 1.46 -20.10 -21.89
C PHE A 538 2.23 -19.60 -23.11
N MET A 539 2.32 -18.28 -23.32
CA MET A 539 3.07 -17.70 -24.43
C MET A 539 4.58 -17.97 -24.28
N LYS A 540 5.14 -17.84 -23.07
CA LYS A 540 6.54 -18.15 -22.81
C LYS A 540 6.87 -19.62 -23.07
N GLU A 541 5.99 -20.54 -22.69
CA GLU A 541 6.14 -21.95 -22.96
C GLU A 541 6.03 -22.27 -24.46
N SER A 542 5.09 -21.61 -25.15
CA SER A 542 4.97 -21.73 -26.60
C SER A 542 6.23 -21.25 -27.32
N LEU A 543 6.87 -20.17 -26.85
CA LEU A 543 8.15 -19.67 -27.37
C LEU A 543 9.27 -20.67 -27.11
N LYS A 544 9.34 -21.32 -25.95
CA LYS A 544 10.32 -22.38 -25.66
C LYS A 544 10.14 -23.59 -26.58
N LEU A 545 8.89 -23.97 -26.89
CA LEU A 545 8.60 -25.02 -27.87
C LEU A 545 9.17 -24.68 -29.26
N ILE A 546 8.94 -23.44 -29.72
CA ILE A 546 9.45 -22.96 -31.01
C ILE A 546 10.99 -22.95 -31.01
N MET A 547 11.61 -22.41 -29.95
CA MET A 547 13.06 -22.39 -29.80
C MET A 547 13.64 -23.81 -29.79
N SER A 548 12.96 -24.75 -29.12
CA SER A 548 13.38 -26.17 -29.13
C SER A 548 13.32 -26.77 -30.51
N ALA A 549 12.23 -26.57 -31.25
CA ALA A 549 12.06 -27.10 -32.60
C ALA A 549 13.12 -26.53 -33.57
N ILE A 550 13.41 -25.24 -33.50
CA ILE A 550 14.44 -24.58 -34.32
C ILE A 550 15.84 -25.08 -33.91
N GLY A 551 16.14 -25.06 -32.60
CA GLY A 551 17.46 -25.46 -32.09
C GLY A 551 17.79 -26.91 -32.36
N GLU A 552 16.86 -27.85 -32.18
CA GLU A 552 17.04 -29.28 -32.47
C GLU A 552 17.40 -29.52 -33.94
N SER A 553 16.95 -28.69 -34.86
CA SER A 553 17.30 -28.78 -36.29
C SER A 553 18.79 -28.56 -36.53
N SER A 554 19.44 -27.72 -35.71
CA SER A 554 20.87 -27.42 -35.81
C SER A 554 21.76 -28.46 -35.14
N LEU A 555 21.24 -29.19 -34.14
CA LEU A 555 21.99 -30.20 -33.41
C LEU A 555 22.22 -31.44 -34.27
N GLY A 556 23.43 -31.98 -34.22
CA GLY A 556 23.80 -33.15 -35.01
C GLY A 556 23.92 -32.88 -36.52
N ALA A 557 23.80 -31.64 -36.98
CA ALA A 557 24.13 -31.26 -38.34
C ALA A 557 25.64 -31.40 -38.60
N SER A 558 26.06 -31.57 -39.87
CA SER A 558 27.48 -31.51 -40.27
C SER A 558 28.06 -30.11 -39.97
N ASP A 559 29.37 -29.99 -39.83
CA ASP A 559 30.02 -28.72 -39.49
C ASP A 559 29.65 -27.58 -40.47
N ALA A 560 29.59 -27.89 -41.78
CA ALA A 560 29.17 -26.93 -42.80
C ALA A 560 27.69 -26.51 -42.62
N ALA A 561 26.79 -27.44 -42.33
CA ALA A 561 25.38 -27.14 -42.10
C ALA A 561 25.18 -26.41 -40.77
N ARG A 562 25.99 -26.69 -39.73
CA ARG A 562 25.92 -25.95 -38.45
C ARG A 562 26.34 -24.50 -38.60
N LEU A 563 27.38 -24.21 -39.43
CA LEU A 563 27.76 -22.83 -39.70
C LEU A 563 26.62 -22.08 -40.40
N TRP A 564 25.98 -22.71 -41.37
CA TRP A 564 24.81 -22.14 -42.04
C TRP A 564 23.64 -21.89 -41.05
N TYR A 565 23.32 -22.86 -40.19
CA TYR A 565 22.30 -22.66 -39.16
C TYR A 565 22.64 -21.52 -38.22
N PHE A 566 23.89 -21.32 -37.86
CA PHE A 566 24.32 -20.21 -37.00
C PHE A 566 24.15 -18.86 -37.71
N GLU A 567 24.48 -18.77 -38.99
CA GLU A 567 24.29 -17.58 -39.82
C GLU A 567 22.81 -17.23 -39.94
N GLU A 568 21.95 -18.20 -40.24
CA GLU A 568 20.51 -18.05 -40.34
C GLU A 568 19.88 -17.63 -39.00
N MET A 569 20.29 -18.23 -37.89
CA MET A 569 19.83 -17.85 -36.55
C MET A 569 20.24 -16.42 -36.20
N SER A 570 21.40 -15.99 -36.61
CA SER A 570 21.86 -14.62 -36.40
C SER A 570 21.07 -13.62 -37.24
N GLU A 571 20.74 -13.96 -38.47
CA GLU A 571 19.92 -13.14 -39.37
C GLU A 571 18.48 -13.07 -38.89
N TRP A 572 17.89 -14.22 -38.52
CA TRP A 572 16.57 -14.29 -37.93
C TRP A 572 16.48 -13.43 -36.67
N SER A 573 17.49 -13.48 -35.80
CA SER A 573 17.52 -12.71 -34.56
C SER A 573 17.62 -11.20 -34.80
N ARG A 574 18.43 -10.77 -35.81
CA ARG A 574 18.48 -9.35 -36.21
C ARG A 574 17.12 -8.85 -36.72
N ASN A 575 16.48 -9.65 -37.56
CA ASN A 575 15.13 -9.34 -38.04
C ASN A 575 14.11 -9.25 -36.89
N LEU A 576 14.19 -10.19 -35.95
CA LEU A 576 13.34 -10.15 -34.74
C LEU A 576 13.60 -8.91 -33.90
N HIS A 577 14.84 -8.47 -33.74
CA HIS A 577 15.20 -7.26 -33.01
C HIS A 577 14.53 -6.01 -33.60
N VAL A 578 14.66 -5.82 -34.93
CA VAL A 578 14.10 -4.66 -35.64
C VAL A 578 12.57 -4.70 -35.70
N THR A 579 11.98 -5.87 -35.96
CA THR A 579 10.54 -6.03 -36.06
C THR A 579 9.84 -5.87 -34.71
N THR A 580 10.52 -6.22 -33.61
CA THR A 580 10.00 -6.01 -32.26
C THR A 580 9.81 -4.52 -31.96
N ASP A 581 10.79 -3.67 -32.31
CA ASP A 581 10.68 -2.23 -32.12
C ASP A 581 9.50 -1.64 -32.87
N LYS A 582 9.34 -2.03 -34.12
CA LYS A 582 8.25 -1.56 -34.95
C LYS A 582 6.89 -2.06 -34.44
N PHE A 583 6.79 -3.32 -34.03
CA PHE A 583 5.56 -3.88 -33.47
C PHE A 583 5.11 -3.13 -32.22
N ILE A 584 6.02 -2.80 -31.31
CA ILE A 584 5.72 -2.06 -30.08
C ILE A 584 5.29 -0.62 -30.41
N SER A 585 6.01 0.07 -31.32
CA SER A 585 5.70 1.44 -31.70
C SER A 585 4.35 1.58 -32.43
N ASP A 586 4.04 0.65 -33.33
CA ASP A 586 2.82 0.70 -34.16
C ASP A 586 1.54 0.35 -33.38
N ASN A 587 1.65 -0.30 -32.22
CA ASN A 587 0.51 -0.73 -31.41
C ASN A 587 0.32 0.07 -30.12
N ASP A 588 1.01 1.21 -29.93
CA ASP A 588 0.98 2.01 -28.69
C ASP A 588 1.13 1.15 -27.40
N LEU A 589 1.78 0.02 -27.51
CA LEU A 589 2.13 -0.83 -26.40
C LEU A 589 3.24 -0.09 -25.64
N GLN A 590 2.85 0.78 -24.71
CA GLN A 590 3.78 1.52 -23.88
C GLN A 590 4.78 0.52 -23.29
N ASP A 591 6.06 0.83 -23.44
CA ASP A 591 7.10 0.27 -22.59
C ASP A 591 6.64 0.52 -21.15
N ASP A 592 6.14 -0.51 -20.47
CA ASP A 592 6.02 -0.49 -19.01
C ASP A 592 7.45 -0.37 -18.49
N ASN A 593 7.93 0.86 -18.43
CA ASN A 593 9.21 1.38 -17.99
C ASN A 593 10.17 0.32 -17.42
N LEU A 594 11.05 -0.15 -18.27
CA LEU A 594 12.28 -0.84 -17.90
C LEU A 594 13.49 0.10 -18.03
N ASP A 595 13.28 1.39 -17.80
CA ASP A 595 14.39 2.31 -17.59
C ASP A 595 14.68 2.41 -16.10
N ASP A 596 15.91 2.08 -15.76
CA ASP A 596 16.64 2.36 -14.53
C ASP A 596 16.39 1.52 -13.28
N ASP A 597 16.36 0.19 -13.31
CA ASP A 597 16.72 -0.57 -12.08
C ASP A 597 17.04 -2.03 -12.36
N LEU A 598 18.11 -2.27 -13.13
CA LEU A 598 18.85 -3.54 -13.03
C LEU A 598 19.91 -3.35 -11.93
N PRO A 599 19.86 -4.09 -10.83
CA PRO A 599 20.94 -4.04 -9.85
C PRO A 599 22.22 -4.61 -10.46
N ASN A 600 23.31 -3.84 -10.33
CA ASN A 600 24.70 -4.28 -10.57
C ASN A 600 25.07 -5.48 -9.71
#